data_264703b570f2060087dc117fc2faae87
#
_entry.id   264703b570f2060087dc117fc2faae87
#
_cell.length_a   1.000
_cell.length_b   1.000
_cell.length_c   1.000
_cell.angle_alpha   90.00
_cell.angle_beta   90.00
_cell.angle_gamma   90.00
#
_symmetry.space_group_name_H-M   'P 1'
#
loop_
_entity.id
_entity.type
_entity.pdbx_description
1 polymer ?
#
loop_
_entity_poly.entity_id
_entity_poly.type
_entity_poly.pdbx_seq_one_letter_code
_entity_poly.pdbx_strand_id
1 'polypeptide(L)'
;MVLILNLIAQGAQMMLVLILAPLLLGYTRKLKARLLRRQGPPILQPYRDLLRLIRKEAVLAENASWLFRSGPYLIFAATWVAAALVPTFAVQLQFSWTADLIALTALIGSSRFFLALVGMDIGTSFGGIGSSREMMFASLAEPAMIMIVFTLALLAGSTQLSVIAEFMQTHASLRVSLGLALIALIIVALAENARIPIDNPATHLELTMVHEAMVLEYSARHLAVLEFASALKLLLYLSLIACIFMPWGLALAGSGLEAYAIGLISYLGKLAVGGFLLALFETSIAKMRVFRVPDFLGIALMLGLLGMLLLFVSRSF
;
A
#
# COMPACT_ATOMS: atom_id res chain seq x y z
N MET A 1 -21.94 -25.60 6.08
CA MET A 1 -20.83 -25.83 5.14
C MET A 1 -20.33 -24.54 4.51
N VAL A 2 -21.19 -23.70 3.95
CA VAL A 2 -20.82 -22.41 3.31
C VAL A 2 -20.13 -21.44 4.28
N LEU A 3 -20.61 -21.30 5.52
CA LEU A 3 -19.99 -20.43 6.54
C LEU A 3 -18.55 -20.84 6.86
N ILE A 4 -18.30 -22.14 7.03
CA ILE A 4 -16.95 -22.67 7.32
C ILE A 4 -16.02 -22.43 6.15
N LEU A 5 -16.49 -22.62 4.90
CA LEU A 5 -15.71 -22.37 3.70
C LEU A 5 -15.33 -20.88 3.59
N ASN A 6 -16.26 -19.97 3.88
CA ASN A 6 -16.01 -18.53 3.86
C ASN A 6 -15.02 -18.10 4.95
N LEU A 7 -15.08 -18.68 6.15
CA LEU A 7 -14.10 -18.43 7.21
C LEU A 7 -12.70 -18.94 6.84
N ILE A 8 -12.62 -20.12 6.23
CA ILE A 8 -11.34 -20.67 5.72
C ILE A 8 -10.78 -19.78 4.62
N ALA A 9 -11.63 -19.35 3.67
CA ALA A 9 -11.22 -18.46 2.58
C ALA A 9 -10.73 -17.10 3.13
N GLN A 10 -11.40 -16.54 4.15
CA GLN A 10 -10.96 -15.31 4.81
C GLN A 10 -9.61 -15.50 5.51
N GLY A 11 -9.43 -16.58 6.27
CA GLY A 11 -8.15 -16.89 6.91
C GLY A 11 -7.04 -17.09 5.88
N ALA A 12 -7.33 -17.78 4.78
CA ALA A 12 -6.40 -17.97 3.67
C ALA A 12 -6.01 -16.63 3.04
N GLN A 13 -6.95 -15.70 2.85
CA GLN A 13 -6.67 -14.35 2.34
C GLN A 13 -5.73 -13.58 3.27
N MET A 14 -5.99 -13.59 4.58
CA MET A 14 -5.13 -12.90 5.57
C MET A 14 -3.71 -13.46 5.60
N MET A 15 -3.55 -14.78 5.49
CA MET A 15 -2.23 -15.43 5.42
C MET A 15 -1.54 -15.21 4.07
N LEU A 16 -2.29 -15.24 2.97
CA LEU A 16 -1.79 -14.99 1.62
C LEU A 16 -1.10 -13.64 1.52
N VAL A 17 -1.73 -12.60 2.07
CA VAL A 17 -1.19 -11.23 2.08
C VAL A 17 0.16 -11.18 2.82
N LEU A 18 0.29 -11.84 3.97
CA LEU A 18 1.56 -11.92 4.72
C LEU A 18 2.65 -12.63 3.90
N ILE A 19 2.29 -13.72 3.23
CA ILE A 19 3.25 -14.48 2.43
C ILE A 19 3.65 -13.69 1.18
N LEU A 20 2.73 -13.07 0.48
CA LEU A 20 3.03 -12.41 -0.79
C LEU A 20 3.76 -11.08 -0.65
N ALA A 21 3.65 -10.39 0.49
CA ALA A 21 4.26 -9.05 0.64
C ALA A 21 5.78 -9.06 0.49
N PRO A 22 6.57 -9.89 1.20
CA PRO A 22 8.02 -9.95 0.98
C PRO A 22 8.38 -10.52 -0.40
N LEU A 23 7.55 -11.45 -0.94
CA LEU A 23 7.77 -12.02 -2.27
C LEU A 23 7.68 -10.94 -3.36
N LEU A 24 6.64 -10.11 -3.30
CA LEU A 24 6.44 -8.99 -4.23
C LEU A 24 7.59 -8.00 -4.17
N LEU A 25 8.07 -7.66 -2.96
CA LEU A 25 9.23 -6.80 -2.77
C LEU A 25 10.50 -7.41 -3.39
N GLY A 26 10.75 -8.70 -3.20
CA GLY A 26 11.87 -9.41 -3.81
C GLY A 26 11.76 -9.48 -5.34
N TYR A 27 10.56 -9.70 -5.85
CA TYR A 27 10.27 -9.72 -7.28
C TYR A 27 10.55 -8.36 -7.94
N THR A 28 10.04 -7.26 -7.38
CA THR A 28 10.27 -5.91 -7.89
C THR A 28 11.75 -5.53 -7.85
N ARG A 29 12.47 -5.84 -6.75
CA ARG A 29 13.91 -5.62 -6.63
C ARG A 29 14.71 -6.39 -7.71
N LYS A 30 14.35 -7.65 -7.97
CA LYS A 30 15.01 -8.48 -9.00
C LYS A 30 14.74 -7.96 -10.40
N LEU A 31 13.51 -7.57 -10.72
CA LEU A 31 13.14 -6.99 -12.00
C LEU A 31 13.89 -5.69 -12.26
N LYS A 32 13.90 -4.78 -11.28
CA LYS A 32 14.64 -3.51 -11.36
C LYS A 32 16.12 -3.75 -11.64
N ALA A 33 16.76 -4.70 -10.96
CA ALA A 33 18.14 -5.05 -11.21
C ALA A 33 18.37 -5.56 -12.65
N ARG A 34 17.48 -6.43 -13.15
CA ARG A 34 17.57 -6.95 -14.52
C ARG A 34 17.38 -5.87 -15.58
N LEU A 35 16.41 -4.95 -15.39
CA LEU A 35 16.21 -3.82 -16.29
C LEU A 35 17.44 -2.91 -16.34
N LEU A 36 18.16 -2.79 -15.22
CA LEU A 36 19.44 -2.08 -15.13
C LEU A 36 20.67 -2.92 -15.57
N ARG A 37 20.45 -4.08 -16.23
CA ARG A 37 21.49 -5.03 -16.66
C ARG A 37 22.38 -5.55 -15.51
N ARG A 38 21.82 -5.70 -14.30
CA ARG A 38 22.48 -6.27 -13.12
C ARG A 38 21.85 -7.60 -12.76
N GLN A 39 22.58 -8.50 -12.08
CA GLN A 39 22.05 -9.81 -11.69
C GLN A 39 20.95 -9.70 -10.62
N GLY A 40 21.07 -8.77 -9.68
CA GLY A 40 20.13 -8.57 -8.58
C GLY A 40 20.09 -9.70 -7.55
N PRO A 41 19.44 -9.46 -6.40
CA PRO A 41 19.28 -10.46 -5.35
C PRO A 41 18.29 -11.56 -5.76
N PRO A 42 18.31 -12.73 -5.11
CA PRO A 42 17.26 -13.74 -5.27
C PRO A 42 15.91 -13.21 -4.79
N ILE A 43 14.80 -13.71 -5.36
CA ILE A 43 13.43 -13.26 -5.02
C ILE A 43 13.11 -13.47 -3.53
N LEU A 44 13.65 -14.54 -2.93
CA LEU A 44 13.44 -14.87 -1.52
C LEU A 44 14.35 -14.10 -0.55
N GLN A 45 15.16 -13.16 -1.05
CA GLN A 45 16.07 -12.39 -0.20
C GLN A 45 15.34 -11.63 0.93
N PRO A 46 14.20 -10.96 0.71
CA PRO A 46 13.49 -10.27 1.79
C PRO A 46 13.11 -11.18 2.96
N TYR A 47 12.73 -12.43 2.69
CA TYR A 47 12.46 -13.40 3.77
C TYR A 47 13.70 -13.74 4.59
N ARG A 48 14.84 -13.91 3.91
CA ARG A 48 16.13 -14.19 4.59
C ARG A 48 16.55 -13.01 5.45
N ASP A 49 16.34 -11.79 4.95
CA ASP A 49 16.66 -10.57 5.67
C ASP A 49 15.75 -10.41 6.91
N LEU A 50 14.44 -10.63 6.77
CA LEU A 50 13.50 -10.62 7.90
C LEU A 50 13.87 -11.67 8.95
N LEU A 51 14.13 -12.91 8.54
CA LEU A 51 14.51 -13.99 9.46
C LEU A 51 15.83 -13.69 10.17
N ARG A 52 16.80 -13.10 9.47
CA ARG A 52 18.08 -12.69 10.05
C ARG A 52 17.88 -11.58 11.10
N LEU A 53 17.03 -10.59 10.81
CA LEU A 53 16.72 -9.51 11.74
C LEU A 53 15.98 -9.99 12.98
N ILE A 54 14.99 -10.88 12.82
CA ILE A 54 14.22 -11.45 13.95
C ILE A 54 15.12 -12.21 14.93
N ARG A 55 16.17 -12.87 14.42
CA ARG A 55 17.12 -13.65 15.25
C ARG A 55 18.15 -12.80 16.01
N LYS A 56 18.28 -11.53 15.66
CA LYS A 56 19.22 -10.63 16.33
C LYS A 56 18.62 -10.04 17.60
N GLU A 57 19.47 -9.70 18.53
CA GLU A 57 19.09 -8.97 19.74
C GLU A 57 18.76 -7.51 19.38
N ALA A 58 17.67 -7.01 19.93
CA ALA A 58 17.26 -5.62 19.74
C ALA A 58 18.01 -4.71 20.72
N VAL A 59 18.78 -3.79 20.19
CA VAL A 59 19.39 -2.71 20.94
C VAL A 59 18.45 -1.51 20.86
N LEU A 60 18.08 -0.97 22.02
CA LEU A 60 17.21 0.20 22.15
C LEU A 60 18.00 1.34 22.72
N ALA A 61 17.71 2.55 22.29
CA ALA A 61 18.29 3.76 22.89
C ALA A 61 17.81 3.91 24.34
N GLU A 62 18.65 4.44 25.21
CA GLU A 62 18.31 4.64 26.63
C GLU A 62 17.11 5.57 26.82
N ASN A 63 16.94 6.55 25.92
CA ASN A 63 15.84 7.52 25.93
C ASN A 63 14.55 6.98 25.31
N ALA A 64 14.52 5.72 24.81
CA ALA A 64 13.37 5.16 24.14
C ALA A 64 12.18 4.97 25.07
N SER A 65 11.06 5.61 24.77
CA SER A 65 9.82 5.46 25.50
C SER A 65 9.11 4.12 25.22
N TRP A 66 8.01 3.88 25.90
CA TRP A 66 7.13 2.74 25.59
C TRP A 66 6.58 2.81 24.15
N LEU A 67 6.36 4.02 23.62
CA LEU A 67 5.87 4.27 22.27
C LEU A 67 6.86 3.74 21.22
N PHE A 68 8.15 3.99 21.41
CA PHE A 68 9.19 3.48 20.51
C PHE A 68 9.22 1.95 20.47
N ARG A 69 8.96 1.29 21.61
CA ARG A 69 8.93 -0.18 21.71
C ARG A 69 7.68 -0.80 21.10
N SER A 70 6.51 -0.17 21.28
CA SER A 70 5.23 -0.70 20.79
C SER A 70 4.87 -0.24 19.37
N GLY A 71 5.39 0.92 18.93
CA GLY A 71 5.08 1.55 17.65
C GLY A 71 5.24 0.64 16.44
N PRO A 72 6.35 -0.11 16.27
CA PRO A 72 6.51 -1.03 15.15
C PRO A 72 5.39 -2.06 15.04
N TYR A 73 4.91 -2.58 16.17
CA TYR A 73 3.83 -3.57 16.22
C TYR A 73 2.46 -2.93 15.89
N LEU A 74 2.22 -1.68 16.34
CA LEU A 74 1.00 -0.93 15.99
C LEU A 74 0.96 -0.61 14.50
N ILE A 75 2.08 -0.16 13.93
CA ILE A 75 2.23 0.12 12.49
C ILE A 75 1.99 -1.15 11.67
N PHE A 76 2.60 -2.27 12.08
CA PHE A 76 2.42 -3.56 11.43
C PHE A 76 0.98 -4.03 11.51
N ALA A 77 0.35 -3.99 12.69
CA ALA A 77 -1.02 -4.43 12.89
C ALA A 77 -2.00 -3.62 12.05
N ALA A 78 -1.89 -2.28 12.06
CA ALA A 78 -2.74 -1.41 11.24
C ALA A 78 -2.56 -1.69 9.74
N THR A 79 -1.34 -1.86 9.27
CA THR A 79 -1.04 -2.14 7.86
C THR A 79 -1.51 -3.54 7.46
N TRP A 80 -1.34 -4.54 8.33
CA TRP A 80 -1.80 -5.91 8.05
C TRP A 80 -3.32 -5.99 8.00
N VAL A 81 -4.02 -5.39 8.98
CA VAL A 81 -5.49 -5.33 8.97
C VAL A 81 -5.98 -4.63 7.70
N ALA A 82 -5.40 -3.47 7.35
CA ALA A 82 -5.75 -2.77 6.12
C ALA A 82 -5.55 -3.65 4.87
N ALA A 83 -4.43 -4.35 4.78
CA ALA A 83 -4.13 -5.23 3.65
C ALA A 83 -5.03 -6.48 3.60
N ALA A 84 -5.44 -7.01 4.77
CA ALA A 84 -6.34 -8.14 4.88
C ALA A 84 -7.81 -7.81 4.54
N LEU A 85 -8.20 -6.53 4.66
CA LEU A 85 -9.53 -6.06 4.27
C LEU A 85 -9.69 -5.94 2.75
N VAL A 86 -8.61 -5.75 1.99
CA VAL A 86 -8.68 -5.65 0.53
C VAL A 86 -8.97 -7.01 -0.09
N PRO A 87 -10.07 -7.18 -0.87
CA PRO A 87 -10.35 -8.41 -1.57
C PRO A 87 -9.22 -8.79 -2.54
N THR A 88 -8.65 -9.98 -2.39
CA THR A 88 -7.54 -10.45 -3.22
C THR A 88 -8.00 -11.40 -4.32
N PHE A 89 -8.60 -12.53 -3.98
CA PHE A 89 -9.08 -13.55 -4.90
C PHE A 89 -10.59 -13.77 -4.84
N ALA A 90 -11.26 -13.30 -3.77
CA ALA A 90 -12.69 -13.44 -3.58
C ALA A 90 -13.30 -12.17 -2.97
N VAL A 91 -14.54 -11.88 -3.34
CA VAL A 91 -15.38 -10.81 -2.79
C VAL A 91 -16.48 -11.38 -1.92
N GLN A 92 -17.12 -10.52 -1.08
CA GLN A 92 -18.22 -10.92 -0.18
C GLN A 92 -17.85 -12.01 0.84
N LEU A 93 -16.57 -12.05 1.27
CA LEU A 93 -16.15 -12.92 2.37
C LEU A 93 -16.74 -12.43 3.70
N GLN A 94 -16.54 -13.18 4.78
CA GLN A 94 -17.19 -12.96 6.08
C GLN A 94 -16.99 -11.55 6.67
N PHE A 95 -15.82 -10.93 6.45
CA PHE A 95 -15.52 -9.57 6.93
C PHE A 95 -15.65 -8.49 5.85
N SER A 96 -16.35 -8.78 4.73
CA SER A 96 -16.53 -7.81 3.64
C SER A 96 -17.29 -6.54 4.08
N TRP A 97 -18.16 -6.65 5.09
CA TRP A 97 -18.90 -5.52 5.67
C TRP A 97 -18.00 -4.50 6.39
N THR A 98 -16.82 -4.94 6.89
CA THR A 98 -15.82 -4.05 7.50
C THR A 98 -14.84 -3.49 6.47
N ALA A 99 -14.83 -4.02 5.24
CA ALA A 99 -13.94 -3.62 4.17
C ALA A 99 -14.42 -2.33 3.49
N ASP A 100 -14.44 -1.25 4.27
CA ASP A 100 -14.80 0.10 3.83
C ASP A 100 -13.55 0.88 3.42
N LEU A 101 -13.61 1.61 2.31
CA LEU A 101 -12.49 2.42 1.81
C LEU A 101 -12.10 3.55 2.78
N ILE A 102 -13.07 4.11 3.52
CA ILE A 102 -12.78 5.14 4.53
C ILE A 102 -12.01 4.52 5.69
N ALA A 103 -12.46 3.36 6.18
CA ALA A 103 -11.77 2.62 7.25
C ALA A 103 -10.35 2.22 6.84
N LEU A 104 -10.18 1.77 5.59
CA LEU A 104 -8.87 1.43 5.02
C LEU A 104 -7.94 2.65 4.96
N THR A 105 -8.45 3.80 4.50
CA THR A 105 -7.69 5.06 4.47
C THR A 105 -7.29 5.50 5.88
N ALA A 106 -8.20 5.38 6.86
CA ALA A 106 -7.90 5.70 8.26
C ALA A 106 -6.83 4.77 8.87
N LEU A 107 -6.85 3.47 8.55
CA LEU A 107 -5.82 2.52 9.01
C LEU A 107 -4.44 2.84 8.42
N ILE A 108 -4.38 3.20 7.14
CA ILE A 108 -3.12 3.63 6.50
C ILE A 108 -2.62 4.93 7.13
N GLY A 109 -3.50 5.92 7.32
CA GLY A 109 -3.18 7.18 7.99
C GLY A 109 -2.68 6.97 9.42
N SER A 110 -3.33 6.08 10.18
CA SER A 110 -2.90 5.74 11.54
C SER A 110 -1.52 5.10 11.58
N SER A 111 -1.20 4.20 10.65
CA SER A 111 0.13 3.57 10.56
C SER A 111 1.23 4.61 10.29
N ARG A 112 0.95 5.58 9.45
CA ARG A 112 1.83 6.71 9.13
C ARG A 112 1.99 7.65 10.33
N PHE A 113 0.91 7.98 11.01
CA PHE A 113 0.91 8.80 12.21
C PHE A 113 1.79 8.19 13.31
N PHE A 114 1.62 6.88 13.58
CA PHE A 114 2.48 6.19 14.54
C PHE A 114 3.95 6.17 14.09
N LEU A 115 4.24 6.02 12.79
CA LEU A 115 5.61 6.06 12.28
C LEU A 115 6.26 7.43 12.53
N ALA A 116 5.54 8.52 12.29
CA ALA A 116 6.05 9.87 12.58
C ALA A 116 6.25 10.10 14.07
N LEU A 117 5.34 9.62 14.92
CA LEU A 117 5.48 9.72 16.37
C LEU A 117 6.71 8.98 16.89
N VAL A 118 6.92 7.74 16.46
CA VAL A 118 8.09 6.95 16.91
C VAL A 118 9.40 7.51 16.36
N GLY A 119 9.37 8.13 15.17
CA GLY A 119 10.53 8.83 14.61
C GLY A 119 10.96 10.04 15.43
N MET A 120 10.03 10.69 16.14
CA MET A 120 10.31 11.83 17.02
C MET A 120 10.66 11.42 18.45
N ASP A 121 10.26 10.23 18.90
CA ASP A 121 10.32 9.79 20.30
C ASP A 121 11.73 9.81 20.88
N ILE A 122 12.74 9.44 20.09
CA ILE A 122 14.15 9.41 20.56
C ILE A 122 14.78 10.81 20.58
N GLY A 123 14.24 11.78 19.88
CA GLY A 123 14.76 13.15 19.82
C GLY A 123 16.00 13.29 18.94
N THR A 124 16.25 12.38 17.99
CA THR A 124 17.34 12.52 17.01
C THR A 124 16.99 13.53 15.93
N SER A 125 17.97 14.24 15.42
CA SER A 125 17.79 15.23 14.33
C SER A 125 17.24 14.56 13.06
N PHE A 126 17.69 13.34 12.74
CA PHE A 126 17.21 12.59 11.58
C PHE A 126 15.75 12.18 11.73
N GLY A 127 15.37 11.63 12.89
CA GLY A 127 14.00 11.27 13.19
C GLY A 127 13.05 12.47 13.10
N GLY A 128 13.44 13.62 13.66
CA GLY A 128 12.65 14.86 13.59
C GLY A 128 12.49 15.41 12.17
N ILE A 129 13.56 15.43 11.37
CA ILE A 129 13.50 15.85 9.97
C ILE A 129 12.65 14.88 9.13
N GLY A 130 12.82 13.57 9.31
CA GLY A 130 12.03 12.56 8.63
C GLY A 130 10.54 12.70 8.94
N SER A 131 10.19 12.80 10.21
CA SER A 131 8.80 12.92 10.67
C SER A 131 8.12 14.20 10.17
N SER A 132 8.81 15.34 10.20
CA SER A 132 8.25 16.61 9.70
C SER A 132 7.97 16.55 8.20
N ARG A 133 8.85 15.92 7.41
CA ARG A 133 8.63 15.72 5.97
C ARG A 133 7.49 14.74 5.70
N GLU A 134 7.43 13.64 6.44
CA GLU A 134 6.36 12.66 6.31
C GLU A 134 4.99 13.27 6.60
N MET A 135 4.88 14.09 7.66
CA MET A 135 3.63 14.79 7.99
C MET A 135 3.25 15.84 6.95
N MET A 136 4.22 16.51 6.33
CA MET A 136 3.97 17.41 5.19
C MET A 136 3.41 16.64 3.98
N PHE A 137 3.91 15.44 3.70
CA PHE A 137 3.38 14.61 2.62
C PHE A 137 1.99 14.07 2.96
N ALA A 138 1.76 13.67 4.21
CA ALA A 138 0.47 13.21 4.71
C ALA A 138 -0.62 14.26 4.50
N SER A 139 -0.34 15.52 4.78
CA SER A 139 -1.31 16.63 4.66
C SER A 139 -1.88 16.82 3.25
N LEU A 140 -1.22 16.30 2.21
CA LEU A 140 -1.69 16.30 0.83
C LEU A 140 -2.15 14.93 0.34
N ALA A 141 -1.46 13.86 0.75
CA ALA A 141 -1.78 12.49 0.33
C ALA A 141 -3.11 12.00 0.90
N GLU A 142 -3.41 12.30 2.17
CA GLU A 142 -4.66 11.88 2.82
C GLU A 142 -5.90 12.55 2.20
N PRO A 143 -5.97 13.88 2.00
CA PRO A 143 -7.07 14.48 1.28
C PRO A 143 -7.21 13.97 -0.16
N ALA A 144 -6.09 13.74 -0.86
CA ALA A 144 -6.14 13.16 -2.21
C ALA A 144 -6.77 11.76 -2.18
N MET A 145 -6.40 10.91 -1.22
CA MET A 145 -7.00 9.59 -1.04
C MET A 145 -8.49 9.67 -0.75
N ILE A 146 -8.92 10.62 0.13
CA ILE A 146 -10.34 10.84 0.43
C ILE A 146 -11.11 11.26 -0.82
N MET A 147 -10.56 12.13 -1.67
CA MET A 147 -11.21 12.52 -2.94
C MET A 147 -11.37 11.34 -3.90
N ILE A 148 -10.38 10.44 -3.96
CA ILE A 148 -10.47 9.20 -4.73
C ILE A 148 -11.59 8.31 -4.17
N VAL A 149 -11.65 8.13 -2.85
CA VAL A 149 -12.69 7.34 -2.18
C VAL A 149 -14.08 7.91 -2.48
N PHE A 150 -14.28 9.21 -2.40
CA PHE A 150 -15.55 9.84 -2.74
C PHE A 150 -15.92 9.66 -4.22
N THR A 151 -14.95 9.77 -5.14
CA THR A 151 -15.19 9.51 -6.56
C THR A 151 -15.69 8.10 -6.80
N LEU A 152 -15.08 7.10 -6.17
CA LEU A 152 -15.48 5.69 -6.28
C LEU A 152 -16.82 5.42 -5.59
N ALA A 153 -17.03 6.00 -4.40
CA ALA A 153 -18.26 5.85 -3.65
C ALA A 153 -19.47 6.47 -4.36
N LEU A 154 -19.31 7.65 -4.94
CA LEU A 154 -20.34 8.28 -5.76
C LEU A 154 -20.69 7.45 -7.01
N LEU A 155 -19.70 6.79 -7.59
CA LEU A 155 -19.91 5.95 -8.77
C LEU A 155 -20.69 4.67 -8.42
N ALA A 156 -20.26 3.95 -7.38
CA ALA A 156 -20.80 2.66 -6.97
C ALA A 156 -22.02 2.77 -6.02
N GLY A 157 -22.26 3.97 -5.45
CA GLY A 157 -23.30 4.18 -4.45
C GLY A 157 -22.97 3.64 -3.04
N SER A 158 -21.73 3.20 -2.81
CA SER A 158 -21.26 2.63 -1.54
C SER A 158 -19.75 2.84 -1.36
N THR A 159 -19.31 2.93 -0.11
CA THR A 159 -17.89 2.96 0.26
C THR A 159 -17.30 1.57 0.48
N GLN A 160 -18.13 0.52 0.46
CA GLN A 160 -17.69 -0.86 0.63
C GLN A 160 -16.92 -1.36 -0.59
N LEU A 161 -15.73 -1.89 -0.35
CA LEU A 161 -14.82 -2.33 -1.42
C LEU A 161 -15.37 -3.48 -2.27
N SER A 162 -16.13 -4.40 -1.66
CA SER A 162 -16.81 -5.50 -2.35
C SER A 162 -17.86 -5.00 -3.34
N VAL A 163 -18.67 -4.00 -2.93
CA VAL A 163 -19.72 -3.39 -3.76
C VAL A 163 -19.10 -2.62 -4.92
N ILE A 164 -18.01 -1.88 -4.65
CA ILE A 164 -17.27 -1.16 -5.69
C ILE A 164 -16.68 -2.14 -6.70
N ALA A 165 -16.06 -3.24 -6.25
CA ALA A 165 -15.48 -4.24 -7.12
C ALA A 165 -16.54 -4.93 -8.01
N GLU A 166 -17.68 -5.28 -7.47
CA GLU A 166 -18.83 -5.83 -8.23
C GLU A 166 -19.38 -4.84 -9.23
N PHE A 167 -19.56 -3.58 -8.82
CA PHE A 167 -20.01 -2.53 -9.73
C PHE A 167 -19.04 -2.38 -10.92
N MET A 168 -17.73 -2.41 -10.65
CA MET A 168 -16.72 -2.30 -11.69
C MET A 168 -16.64 -3.52 -12.60
N GLN A 169 -17.04 -4.72 -12.13
CA GLN A 169 -17.17 -5.92 -12.96
C GLN A 169 -18.35 -5.83 -13.95
N THR A 170 -19.47 -5.32 -13.46
CA THR A 170 -20.72 -5.30 -14.24
C THR A 170 -20.84 -4.08 -15.15
N HIS A 171 -20.24 -2.96 -14.76
CA HIS A 171 -20.33 -1.68 -15.47
C HIS A 171 -18.94 -1.22 -15.96
N ALA A 172 -18.26 -2.05 -16.75
CA ALA A 172 -16.96 -1.72 -17.35
C ALA A 172 -17.10 -0.58 -18.38
N SER A 173 -17.38 0.65 -17.91
CA SER A 173 -17.40 1.83 -18.76
C SER A 173 -16.11 2.62 -18.58
N LEU A 174 -15.46 2.94 -19.71
CA LEU A 174 -14.31 3.85 -19.73
C LEU A 174 -14.77 5.30 -19.43
N ARG A 175 -14.95 5.60 -18.15
CA ARG A 175 -15.26 6.97 -17.72
C ARG A 175 -13.98 7.73 -17.44
N VAL A 176 -13.88 8.95 -17.93
CA VAL A 176 -12.72 9.84 -17.72
C VAL A 176 -12.44 10.03 -16.23
N SER A 177 -13.50 10.15 -15.41
CA SER A 177 -13.39 10.27 -13.94
C SER A 177 -12.65 9.09 -13.29
N LEU A 178 -12.87 7.86 -13.78
CA LEU A 178 -12.15 6.67 -13.30
C LEU A 178 -10.67 6.69 -13.71
N GLY A 179 -10.36 7.15 -14.92
CA GLY A 179 -8.98 7.32 -15.36
C GLY A 179 -8.22 8.33 -14.50
N LEU A 180 -8.86 9.47 -14.16
CA LEU A 180 -8.29 10.47 -13.27
C LEU A 180 -8.08 9.93 -11.84
N ALA A 181 -9.07 9.18 -11.31
CA ALA A 181 -8.95 8.53 -10.02
C ALA A 181 -7.83 7.48 -9.99
N LEU A 182 -7.64 6.70 -11.06
CA LEU A 182 -6.55 5.73 -11.18
C LEU A 182 -5.18 6.42 -11.16
N ILE A 183 -5.01 7.48 -11.95
CA ILE A 183 -3.74 8.24 -11.97
C ILE A 183 -3.47 8.86 -10.60
N ALA A 184 -4.47 9.47 -9.97
CA ALA A 184 -4.36 10.01 -8.63
C ALA A 184 -3.96 8.93 -7.61
N LEU A 185 -4.58 7.75 -7.66
CA LEU A 185 -4.25 6.63 -6.77
C LEU A 185 -2.83 6.10 -7.00
N ILE A 186 -2.35 6.03 -8.24
CA ILE A 186 -0.96 5.64 -8.54
C ILE A 186 0.01 6.66 -7.95
N ILE A 187 -0.25 7.96 -8.08
CA ILE A 187 0.59 9.01 -7.51
C ILE A 187 0.64 8.90 -5.98
N VAL A 188 -0.52 8.74 -5.33
CA VAL A 188 -0.59 8.52 -3.87
C VAL A 188 0.15 7.25 -3.47
N ALA A 189 -0.04 6.13 -4.20
CA ALA A 189 0.62 4.86 -3.93
C ALA A 189 2.15 4.97 -3.99
N LEU A 190 2.70 5.71 -4.96
CA LEU A 190 4.13 5.97 -5.07
C LEU A 190 4.65 6.79 -3.89
N ALA A 191 3.91 7.82 -3.46
CA ALA A 191 4.25 8.65 -2.33
C ALA A 191 4.23 7.86 -1.01
N GLU A 192 3.15 7.12 -0.80
CA GLU A 192 2.93 6.33 0.40
C GLU A 192 3.97 5.23 0.60
N ASN A 193 4.47 4.67 -0.47
CA ASN A 193 5.48 3.60 -0.43
C ASN A 193 6.92 4.13 -0.53
N ALA A 194 7.14 5.45 -0.42
CA ALA A 194 8.46 6.07 -0.54
C ALA A 194 9.23 5.58 -1.79
N ARG A 195 8.53 5.50 -2.93
CA ARG A 195 9.10 5.01 -4.19
C ARG A 195 9.57 6.15 -5.08
N ILE A 196 10.48 5.85 -6.02
CA ILE A 196 10.86 6.81 -7.05
C ILE A 196 9.60 7.25 -7.83
N PRO A 197 9.38 8.55 -8.05
CA PRO A 197 10.35 9.65 -7.97
C PRO A 197 10.48 10.35 -6.60
N ILE A 198 9.76 9.95 -5.57
CA ILE A 198 9.64 10.67 -4.29
C ILE A 198 10.82 10.40 -3.38
N ASP A 199 11.11 9.14 -3.09
CA ASP A 199 12.26 8.74 -2.30
C ASP A 199 13.05 7.62 -2.97
N ASN A 200 14.33 7.50 -2.60
CA ASN A 200 15.17 6.40 -3.06
C ASN A 200 15.95 5.85 -1.87
N PRO A 201 15.56 4.69 -1.34
CA PRO A 201 16.22 4.09 -0.19
C PRO A 201 17.70 3.74 -0.43
N ALA A 202 18.15 3.74 -1.70
CA ALA A 202 19.55 3.51 -2.04
C ALA A 202 20.45 4.76 -1.94
N THR A 203 19.88 5.96 -1.72
CA THR A 203 20.64 7.20 -1.56
C THR A 203 20.60 7.66 -0.11
N HIS A 204 21.68 7.41 0.62
CA HIS A 204 21.85 7.85 2.03
C HIS A 204 22.25 9.33 2.15
N LEU A 205 21.66 10.21 1.34
CA LEU A 205 21.91 11.64 1.45
C LEU A 205 20.95 12.23 2.49
N GLU A 206 21.48 12.75 3.56
CA GLU A 206 20.77 13.33 4.72
C GLU A 206 19.68 14.32 4.32
N LEU A 207 19.94 15.14 3.29
CA LEU A 207 18.99 16.12 2.77
C LEU A 207 17.80 15.54 2.00
N THR A 208 17.80 14.24 1.69
CA THR A 208 16.78 13.61 0.83
C THR A 208 16.07 12.44 1.47
N MET A 209 16.48 12.00 2.67
CA MET A 209 15.86 10.91 3.41
C MET A 209 14.53 11.37 4.02
N VAL A 210 13.52 10.52 3.95
CA VAL A 210 12.22 10.71 4.59
C VAL A 210 11.91 9.50 5.45
N HIS A 211 11.45 8.43 4.85
CA HIS A 211 11.06 7.21 5.55
C HIS A 211 12.24 6.52 6.26
N GLU A 212 13.36 6.39 5.57
CA GLU A 212 14.58 5.79 6.14
C GLU A 212 15.09 6.56 7.37
N ALA A 213 14.95 7.89 7.39
CA ALA A 213 15.38 8.72 8.50
C ALA A 213 14.64 8.41 9.81
N MET A 214 13.35 8.06 9.75
CA MET A 214 12.53 7.69 10.92
C MET A 214 12.85 6.29 11.46
N VAL A 215 13.43 5.43 10.63
CA VAL A 215 13.67 4.01 10.94
C VAL A 215 15.12 3.74 11.35
N LEU A 216 16.04 4.71 11.19
CA LEU A 216 17.48 4.57 11.44
C LEU A 216 17.83 4.03 12.83
N GLU A 217 17.08 4.43 13.84
CA GLU A 217 17.34 4.05 15.23
C GLU A 217 16.80 2.66 15.61
N TYR A 218 16.03 2.04 14.71
CA TYR A 218 15.51 0.71 14.95
C TYR A 218 16.49 -0.39 14.58
N SER A 219 16.55 -1.42 15.42
CA SER A 219 17.40 -2.59 15.21
C SER A 219 16.64 -3.90 15.34
N ALA A 220 17.22 -4.96 14.81
CA ALA A 220 16.80 -6.35 14.97
C ALA A 220 15.28 -6.57 14.72
N ARG A 221 14.57 -7.15 15.69
CA ARG A 221 13.15 -7.52 15.54
C ARG A 221 12.22 -6.33 15.26
N HIS A 222 12.48 -5.16 15.85
CA HIS A 222 11.66 -3.96 15.62
C HIS A 222 11.82 -3.46 14.18
N LEU A 223 13.05 -3.45 13.68
CA LEU A 223 13.33 -3.13 12.27
C LEU A 223 12.69 -4.15 11.32
N ALA A 224 12.76 -5.46 11.67
CA ALA A 224 12.11 -6.50 10.85
C ALA A 224 10.61 -6.27 10.69
N VAL A 225 9.93 -5.90 11.79
CA VAL A 225 8.48 -5.63 11.79
C VAL A 225 8.15 -4.41 10.94
N LEU A 226 8.96 -3.33 10.99
CA LEU A 226 8.79 -2.14 10.15
C LEU A 226 9.04 -2.43 8.67
N GLU A 227 10.10 -3.16 8.33
CA GLU A 227 10.37 -3.58 6.95
C GLU A 227 9.24 -4.47 6.41
N PHE A 228 8.70 -5.35 7.26
CA PHE A 228 7.56 -6.18 6.87
C PHE A 228 6.29 -5.35 6.65
N ALA A 229 6.01 -4.37 7.53
CA ALA A 229 4.91 -3.42 7.35
C ALA A 229 5.04 -2.62 6.04
N SER A 230 6.25 -2.18 5.69
CA SER A 230 6.52 -1.52 4.41
C SER A 230 6.24 -2.42 3.20
N ALA A 231 6.63 -3.70 3.26
CA ALA A 231 6.31 -4.67 2.20
C ALA A 231 4.79 -4.93 2.09
N LEU A 232 4.08 -5.00 3.23
CA LEU A 232 2.61 -5.12 3.28
C LEU A 232 1.93 -3.90 2.67
N LYS A 233 2.41 -2.70 2.96
CA LYS A 233 1.89 -1.45 2.40
C LYS A 233 2.00 -1.41 0.89
N LEU A 234 3.13 -1.87 0.33
CA LEU A 234 3.29 -2.00 -1.12
C LEU A 234 2.28 -2.98 -1.72
N LEU A 235 2.14 -4.15 -1.12
CA LEU A 235 1.16 -5.15 -1.56
C LEU A 235 -0.26 -4.61 -1.49
N LEU A 236 -0.62 -3.90 -0.40
CA LEU A 236 -1.93 -3.29 -0.18
C LEU A 236 -2.30 -2.35 -1.33
N TYR A 237 -1.43 -1.41 -1.70
CA TYR A 237 -1.72 -0.46 -2.78
C TYR A 237 -1.85 -1.15 -4.14
N LEU A 238 -0.99 -2.11 -4.45
CA LEU A 238 -1.12 -2.89 -5.70
C LEU A 238 -2.39 -3.74 -5.71
N SER A 239 -2.77 -4.32 -4.58
CA SER A 239 -4.03 -5.08 -4.43
C SER A 239 -5.25 -4.17 -4.57
N LEU A 240 -5.20 -2.96 -4.01
CA LEU A 240 -6.26 -1.97 -4.10
C LEU A 240 -6.49 -1.54 -5.56
N ILE A 241 -5.42 -1.22 -6.28
CA ILE A 241 -5.48 -0.90 -7.72
C ILE A 241 -6.03 -2.09 -8.51
N ALA A 242 -5.55 -3.31 -8.22
CA ALA A 242 -6.02 -4.52 -8.90
C ALA A 242 -7.49 -4.84 -8.60
N CYS A 243 -7.96 -4.63 -7.37
CA CYS A 243 -9.35 -4.86 -6.95
C CYS A 243 -10.32 -3.88 -7.60
N ILE A 244 -9.97 -2.59 -7.64
CA ILE A 244 -10.87 -1.53 -8.11
C ILE A 244 -10.85 -1.43 -9.64
N PHE A 245 -9.67 -1.35 -10.26
CA PHE A 245 -9.54 -1.03 -11.68
C PHE A 245 -9.37 -2.26 -12.58
N MET A 246 -9.09 -3.43 -11.99
CA MET A 246 -8.97 -4.71 -12.70
C MET A 246 -9.77 -5.80 -11.98
N PRO A 247 -11.10 -5.64 -11.76
CA PRO A 247 -11.87 -6.53 -10.90
C PRO A 247 -12.16 -7.90 -11.50
N TRP A 248 -11.83 -8.15 -12.78
CA TRP A 248 -12.04 -9.45 -13.43
C TRP A 248 -11.26 -10.56 -12.72
N GLY A 249 -11.88 -11.75 -12.65
CA GLY A 249 -11.30 -12.94 -12.01
C GLY A 249 -11.43 -12.97 -10.50
N LEU A 250 -12.19 -12.07 -9.87
CA LEU A 250 -12.56 -12.18 -8.46
C LEU A 250 -13.71 -13.20 -8.33
N ALA A 251 -13.55 -14.19 -7.44
CA ALA A 251 -14.59 -15.17 -7.17
C ALA A 251 -15.65 -14.60 -6.20
N LEU A 252 -16.90 -14.98 -6.39
CA LEU A 252 -17.96 -14.68 -5.41
C LEU A 252 -17.89 -15.67 -4.24
N ALA A 253 -18.26 -15.23 -3.04
CA ALA A 253 -18.32 -16.11 -1.88
C ALA A 253 -19.25 -17.30 -2.15
N GLY A 254 -18.78 -18.52 -1.86
CA GLY A 254 -19.54 -19.73 -2.08
C GLY A 254 -19.52 -20.32 -3.50
N SER A 255 -18.79 -19.74 -4.45
CA SER A 255 -18.75 -20.17 -5.86
C SER A 255 -17.96 -21.47 -6.12
N GLY A 256 -17.43 -22.12 -5.08
CA GLY A 256 -16.69 -23.38 -5.19
C GLY A 256 -15.18 -23.21 -5.32
N LEU A 257 -14.47 -24.33 -5.19
CA LEU A 257 -13.00 -24.35 -5.08
C LEU A 257 -12.31 -23.96 -6.39
N GLU A 258 -12.93 -24.30 -7.53
CA GLU A 258 -12.40 -23.95 -8.85
C GLU A 258 -12.39 -22.43 -9.08
N ALA A 259 -13.46 -21.74 -8.70
CA ALA A 259 -13.53 -20.28 -8.83
C ALA A 259 -12.51 -19.58 -7.92
N TYR A 260 -12.29 -20.08 -6.71
CA TYR A 260 -11.23 -19.56 -5.83
C TYR A 260 -9.83 -19.79 -6.40
N ALA A 261 -9.58 -20.94 -7.03
CA ALA A 261 -8.29 -21.22 -7.69
C ALA A 261 -8.05 -20.27 -8.88
N ILE A 262 -9.06 -20.05 -9.72
CA ILE A 262 -8.99 -19.08 -10.83
C ILE A 262 -8.77 -17.66 -10.29
N GLY A 263 -9.50 -17.29 -9.24
CA GLY A 263 -9.32 -16.01 -8.55
C GLY A 263 -7.90 -15.78 -8.06
N LEU A 264 -7.32 -16.81 -7.43
CA LEU A 264 -5.94 -16.76 -6.92
C LEU A 264 -4.92 -16.60 -8.06
N ILE A 265 -5.05 -17.39 -9.13
CA ILE A 265 -4.15 -17.30 -10.30
C ILE A 265 -4.26 -15.92 -10.96
N SER A 266 -5.49 -15.41 -11.13
CA SER A 266 -5.74 -14.07 -11.65
C SER A 266 -5.08 -13.00 -10.77
N TYR A 267 -5.22 -13.09 -9.46
CA TYR A 267 -4.61 -12.17 -8.51
C TYR A 267 -3.09 -12.17 -8.58
N LEU A 268 -2.47 -13.35 -8.60
CA LEU A 268 -1.02 -13.49 -8.76
C LEU A 268 -0.52 -12.89 -10.08
N GLY A 269 -1.28 -13.10 -11.17
CA GLY A 269 -0.99 -12.49 -12.47
C GLY A 269 -1.04 -10.95 -12.42
N LYS A 270 -2.07 -10.37 -11.78
CA LYS A 270 -2.19 -8.91 -11.59
C LYS A 270 -1.04 -8.34 -10.76
N LEU A 271 -0.66 -9.01 -9.67
CA LEU A 271 0.49 -8.61 -8.87
C LEU A 271 1.81 -8.68 -9.65
N ALA A 272 1.99 -9.71 -10.46
CA ALA A 272 3.18 -9.83 -11.31
C ALA A 272 3.26 -8.69 -12.33
N VAL A 273 2.15 -8.38 -13.00
CA VAL A 273 2.07 -7.24 -13.94
C VAL A 273 2.26 -5.92 -13.22
N GLY A 274 1.58 -5.68 -12.09
CA GLY A 274 1.72 -4.47 -11.30
C GLY A 274 3.15 -4.25 -10.79
N GLY A 275 3.79 -5.32 -10.29
CA GLY A 275 5.20 -5.28 -9.87
C GLY A 275 6.17 -5.04 -11.03
N PHE A 276 5.89 -5.57 -12.22
CA PHE A 276 6.66 -5.30 -13.43
C PHE A 276 6.52 -3.83 -13.86
N LEU A 277 5.30 -3.31 -13.92
CA LEU A 277 5.04 -1.91 -14.28
C LEU A 277 5.67 -0.95 -13.28
N LEU A 278 5.64 -1.26 -11.98
CA LEU A 278 6.32 -0.48 -10.95
C LEU A 278 7.84 -0.47 -11.18
N ALA A 279 8.45 -1.63 -11.42
CA ALA A 279 9.88 -1.72 -11.69
C ALA A 279 10.28 -0.97 -12.96
N LEU A 280 9.48 -1.04 -14.02
CA LEU A 280 9.66 -0.30 -15.26
C LEU A 280 9.59 1.21 -15.01
N PHE A 281 8.57 1.66 -14.28
CA PHE A 281 8.39 3.06 -13.93
C PHE A 281 9.57 3.61 -13.11
N GLU A 282 10.00 2.88 -12.06
CA GLU A 282 11.15 3.26 -11.24
C GLU A 282 12.48 3.32 -11.99
N THR A 283 12.63 2.54 -13.07
CA THR A 283 13.85 2.56 -13.89
C THR A 283 13.82 3.62 -14.98
N SER A 284 12.63 4.09 -15.37
CA SER A 284 12.43 5.08 -16.43
C SER A 284 12.46 6.53 -15.92
N ILE A 285 12.19 6.74 -14.64
CA ILE A 285 12.06 8.08 -14.05
C ILE A 285 13.18 8.33 -13.05
N ALA A 286 13.74 9.55 -13.09
CA ALA A 286 14.73 10.02 -12.13
C ALA A 286 14.07 10.51 -10.84
N LYS A 287 14.81 10.45 -9.72
CA LYS A 287 14.39 10.98 -8.42
C LYS A 287 14.12 12.49 -8.52
N MET A 288 12.98 12.93 -7.98
CA MET A 288 12.66 14.34 -7.82
C MET A 288 13.37 14.96 -6.61
N ARG A 289 13.46 16.29 -6.62
CA ARG A 289 13.88 17.03 -5.42
C ARG A 289 12.75 16.98 -4.39
N VAL A 290 13.08 16.82 -3.10
CA VAL A 290 12.10 16.71 -1.99
C VAL A 290 11.08 17.86 -2.00
N PHE A 291 11.52 19.09 -2.33
CA PHE A 291 10.64 20.27 -2.40
C PHE A 291 9.59 20.21 -3.52
N ARG A 292 9.69 19.33 -4.50
CA ARG A 292 8.68 19.12 -5.55
C ARG A 292 7.67 18.02 -5.23
N VAL A 293 7.88 17.30 -4.15
CA VAL A 293 6.94 16.24 -3.73
C VAL A 293 5.56 16.81 -3.37
N PRO A 294 5.43 17.96 -2.67
CA PRO A 294 4.14 18.59 -2.45
C PRO A 294 3.40 18.95 -3.76
N ASP A 295 4.11 19.43 -4.78
CA ASP A 295 3.50 19.74 -6.09
C ASP A 295 2.96 18.45 -6.74
N PHE A 296 3.73 17.36 -6.66
CA PHE A 296 3.33 16.05 -7.19
C PHE A 296 2.09 15.49 -6.48
N LEU A 297 2.01 15.60 -5.16
CA LEU A 297 0.84 15.22 -4.38
C LEU A 297 -0.34 16.20 -4.59
N GLY A 298 -0.05 17.48 -4.79
CA GLY A 298 -1.04 18.49 -5.19
C GLY A 298 -1.72 18.13 -6.50
N ILE A 299 -0.95 17.62 -7.48
CA ILE A 299 -1.52 17.09 -8.73
C ILE A 299 -2.48 15.92 -8.45
N ALA A 300 -2.12 14.99 -7.57
CA ALA A 300 -3.01 13.88 -7.21
C ALA A 300 -4.31 14.37 -6.59
N LEU A 301 -4.23 15.36 -5.69
CA LEU A 301 -5.40 15.99 -5.07
C LEU A 301 -6.30 16.65 -6.12
N MET A 302 -5.72 17.42 -7.03
CA MET A 302 -6.45 18.08 -8.12
C MET A 302 -7.10 17.08 -9.08
N LEU A 303 -6.41 15.99 -9.43
CA LEU A 303 -6.97 14.93 -10.28
C LEU A 303 -8.13 14.20 -9.58
N GLY A 304 -8.01 13.92 -8.28
CA GLY A 304 -9.10 13.35 -7.50
C GLY A 304 -10.32 14.25 -7.43
N LEU A 305 -10.11 15.55 -7.17
CA LEU A 305 -11.16 16.54 -7.13
C LEU A 305 -11.83 16.72 -8.51
N LEU A 306 -11.04 16.79 -9.58
CA LEU A 306 -11.56 16.87 -10.94
C LEU A 306 -12.37 15.63 -11.32
N GLY A 307 -11.91 14.44 -10.94
CA GLY A 307 -12.65 13.18 -11.13
C GLY A 307 -14.01 13.19 -10.44
N MET A 308 -14.06 13.69 -9.20
CA MET A 308 -15.31 13.85 -8.44
C MET A 308 -16.26 14.87 -9.08
N LEU A 309 -15.75 16.05 -9.46
CA LEU A 309 -16.55 17.10 -10.10
C LEU A 309 -17.13 16.63 -11.45
N LEU A 310 -16.34 15.95 -12.28
CA LEU A 310 -16.82 15.40 -13.54
C LEU A 310 -17.95 14.40 -13.36
N LEU A 311 -17.89 13.57 -12.29
CA LEU A 311 -18.99 12.66 -11.97
C LEU A 311 -20.26 13.41 -11.55
N PHE A 312 -20.10 14.45 -10.74
CA PHE A 312 -21.23 15.25 -10.28
C PHE A 312 -21.92 15.94 -11.43
N VAL A 313 -21.17 16.58 -12.33
CA VAL A 313 -21.70 17.25 -13.53
C VAL A 313 -22.35 16.23 -14.47
N SER A 314 -21.72 15.05 -14.72
CA SER A 314 -22.28 14.03 -15.61
C SER A 314 -23.57 13.36 -15.10
N ARG A 315 -23.88 13.48 -13.80
CA ARG A 315 -25.16 13.00 -13.22
C ARG A 315 -26.27 14.04 -13.27
N SER A 316 -25.92 15.32 -13.41
CA SER A 316 -26.89 16.41 -13.47
C SER A 316 -27.45 16.64 -14.89
N PHE A 317 -26.87 15.97 -15.89
CA PHE A 317 -27.34 15.88 -17.27
C PHE A 317 -27.79 14.44 -17.58
#